data_cd31e4eb82c01c613c47b610972719c9
#
_entry.id   cd31e4eb82c01c613c47b610972719c9
#
_cell.length_a   1.000
_cell.length_b   1.000
_cell.length_c   1.000
_cell.angle_alpha   90.00
_cell.angle_beta   90.00
_cell.angle_gamma   90.00
#
_symmetry.space_group_name_H-M   'P 1'
#
loop_
_entity.id
_entity.type
_entity.pdbx_description
1 polymer ?
#
loop_
_entity_poly.entity_id
_entity_poly.type
_entity_poly.pdbx_seq_one_letter_code
_entity_poly.pdbx_strand_id
1 'polypeptide(L)'
;GRGRRYSGLAYPALRGANQLLNAAGVLAALTALRERLPVTAQAVRNGLAMVELPGRFQMVPGTPALVLDVAHNPHSVAALTENLDAMGFYPCTHAVFGAMADKDLGPMLERIAPLIDRWYVTDLPLERASKAEALATLLDAHPATAPKGVSRVAGRYANPMEALRAAVAGADPTDRIVVFGSFYTVGGVLQDGVPRLSAKHVS
;
A
#
# COMPACT_ATOMS: atom_id res chain seq x y z
N GLY A 1 2.79 7.82 40.06
CA GLY A 1 1.40 7.62 39.60
C GLY A 1 1.21 6.23 39.07
N ARG A 2 0.25 5.47 39.58
CA ARG A 2 -0.09 4.15 39.08
C ARG A 2 -0.73 4.30 37.71
N GLY A 3 0.06 4.06 36.65
CA GLY A 3 -0.42 4.02 35.26
C GLY A 3 -1.51 2.94 35.12
N ARG A 4 -2.62 3.30 34.48
CA ARG A 4 -3.69 2.35 34.15
C ARG A 4 -3.12 1.34 33.15
N ARG A 5 -3.12 0.06 33.46
CA ARG A 5 -2.80 -1.00 32.52
C ARG A 5 -4.05 -1.29 31.67
N TYR A 6 -3.94 -1.14 30.36
CA TYR A 6 -4.92 -1.71 29.45
C TYR A 6 -4.58 -3.18 29.25
N SER A 7 -5.40 -4.07 29.82
CA SER A 7 -5.25 -5.52 29.66
C SER A 7 -6.25 -6.08 28.64
N GLY A 8 -5.90 -7.18 27.98
CA GLY A 8 -6.79 -7.85 27.03
C GLY A 8 -7.03 -7.05 25.74
N LEU A 9 -6.04 -6.25 25.32
CA LEU A 9 -6.07 -5.60 24.01
C LEU A 9 -5.72 -6.64 22.94
N ALA A 10 -6.57 -6.74 21.91
CA ALA A 10 -6.24 -7.43 20.67
C ALA A 10 -5.28 -6.59 19.83
N TYR A 11 -4.64 -7.21 18.84
CA TYR A 11 -3.90 -6.48 17.83
C TYR A 11 -4.81 -5.45 17.14
N PRO A 12 -4.29 -4.25 16.79
CA PRO A 12 -5.04 -3.30 15.98
C PRO A 12 -5.48 -3.92 14.65
N ALA A 13 -6.62 -3.50 14.13
CA ALA A 13 -7.08 -3.92 12.81
C ALA A 13 -6.12 -3.48 11.69
N LEU A 14 -5.41 -2.36 11.89
CA LEU A 14 -4.34 -1.92 10.99
C LEU A 14 -3.12 -2.85 11.10
N ARG A 15 -2.66 -3.36 9.97
CA ARG A 15 -1.57 -4.33 9.88
C ARG A 15 -0.19 -3.68 9.85
N GLY A 16 0.81 -4.41 10.35
CA GLY A 16 2.23 -4.04 10.33
C GLY A 16 2.78 -3.61 11.68
N ALA A 17 4.09 -3.85 11.91
CA ALA A 17 4.78 -3.57 13.16
C ALA A 17 4.68 -2.10 13.58
N ASN A 18 4.75 -1.17 12.62
CA ASN A 18 4.62 0.26 12.89
C ASN A 18 3.24 0.63 13.46
N GLN A 19 2.20 -0.14 13.16
CA GLN A 19 0.86 0.13 13.69
C GLN A 19 0.74 -0.22 15.17
N LEU A 20 1.54 -1.17 15.67
CA LEU A 20 1.64 -1.43 17.11
C LEU A 20 2.27 -0.26 17.86
N LEU A 21 3.33 0.35 17.29
CA LEU A 21 3.95 1.55 17.86
C LEU A 21 2.99 2.74 17.83
N ASN A 22 2.25 2.93 16.74
CA ASN A 22 1.23 3.96 16.63
C ASN A 22 0.12 3.75 17.66
N ALA A 23 -0.37 2.53 17.83
CA ALA A 23 -1.38 2.19 18.83
C ALA A 23 -0.86 2.46 20.25
N ALA A 24 0.41 2.12 20.55
CA ALA A 24 1.03 2.43 21.84
C ALA A 24 1.09 3.94 22.09
N GLY A 25 1.44 4.74 21.08
CA GLY A 25 1.42 6.20 21.12
C GLY A 25 0.01 6.75 21.40
N VAL A 26 -1.02 6.23 20.75
CA VAL A 26 -2.42 6.59 21.00
C VAL A 26 -2.82 6.28 22.44
N LEU A 27 -2.47 5.09 22.97
CA LEU A 27 -2.75 4.72 24.36
C LEU A 27 -2.05 5.62 25.36
N ALA A 28 -0.81 6.01 25.09
CA ALA A 28 -0.07 6.97 25.91
C ALA A 28 -0.74 8.35 25.90
N ALA A 29 -1.15 8.85 24.74
CA ALA A 29 -1.87 10.12 24.61
C ALA A 29 -3.21 10.11 25.34
N LEU A 30 -4.03 9.05 25.18
CA LEU A 30 -5.30 8.89 25.90
C LEU A 30 -5.10 8.80 27.42
N THR A 31 -4.00 8.19 27.86
CA THR A 31 -3.65 8.13 29.28
C THR A 31 -3.28 9.52 29.84
N ALA A 32 -2.50 10.29 29.08
CA ALA A 32 -2.12 11.65 29.46
C ALA A 32 -3.31 12.63 29.48
N LEU A 33 -4.23 12.47 28.55
CA LEU A 33 -5.40 13.33 28.38
C LEU A 33 -6.65 12.87 29.17
N ARG A 34 -6.53 11.84 29.99
CA ARG A 34 -7.71 11.14 30.61
C ARG A 34 -8.65 12.05 31.40
N GLU A 35 -8.14 13.14 32.00
CA GLU A 35 -8.98 14.08 32.77
C GLU A 35 -9.81 14.99 31.87
N ARG A 36 -9.30 15.26 30.65
CA ARG A 36 -9.96 16.11 29.65
C ARG A 36 -10.74 15.30 28.62
N LEU A 37 -10.31 14.06 28.36
CA LEU A 37 -10.88 13.10 27.42
C LEU A 37 -11.00 11.72 28.08
N PRO A 38 -12.00 11.51 28.94
CA PRO A 38 -12.20 10.22 29.60
C PRO A 38 -12.69 9.17 28.60
N VAL A 39 -11.82 8.20 28.25
CA VAL A 39 -12.12 7.09 27.36
C VAL A 39 -12.15 5.79 28.15
N THR A 40 -13.20 4.98 27.98
CA THR A 40 -13.30 3.68 28.64
C THR A 40 -12.38 2.64 28.01
N ALA A 41 -11.98 1.62 28.77
CA ALA A 41 -11.17 0.52 28.23
C ALA A 41 -11.91 -0.24 27.10
N GLN A 42 -13.24 -0.29 27.14
CA GLN A 42 -14.06 -0.91 26.09
C GLN A 42 -14.02 -0.08 24.82
N ALA A 43 -14.12 1.25 24.91
CA ALA A 43 -14.02 2.13 23.75
C ALA A 43 -12.61 2.02 23.09
N VAL A 44 -11.56 1.89 23.89
CA VAL A 44 -10.20 1.63 23.36
C VAL A 44 -10.14 0.30 22.60
N ARG A 45 -10.69 -0.78 23.18
CA ARG A 45 -10.73 -2.09 22.51
C ARG A 45 -11.48 -2.01 21.18
N ASN A 46 -12.66 -1.42 21.18
CA ASN A 46 -13.48 -1.25 19.98
C ASN A 46 -12.75 -0.40 18.93
N GLY A 47 -12.18 0.73 19.33
CA GLY A 47 -11.42 1.62 18.42
C GLY A 47 -10.25 0.90 17.76
N LEU A 48 -9.46 0.15 18.51
CA LEU A 48 -8.34 -0.61 17.94
C LEU A 48 -8.78 -1.75 17.02
N ALA A 49 -9.89 -2.41 17.36
CA ALA A 49 -10.43 -3.53 16.56
C ALA A 49 -11.13 -3.09 15.27
N MET A 50 -11.70 -1.86 15.26
CA MET A 50 -12.55 -1.37 14.17
C MET A 50 -11.89 -0.25 13.36
N VAL A 51 -10.65 0.16 13.71
CA VAL A 51 -9.98 1.24 12.97
C VAL A 51 -9.70 0.81 11.53
N GLU A 52 -10.20 1.60 10.59
CA GLU A 52 -9.87 1.51 9.18
C GLU A 52 -9.18 2.79 8.75
N LEU A 53 -8.10 2.65 8.01
CA LEU A 53 -7.37 3.78 7.45
C LEU A 53 -7.06 3.47 5.99
N PRO A 54 -7.78 4.10 5.05
CA PRO A 54 -7.60 3.85 3.63
C PRO A 54 -6.13 4.03 3.20
N GLY A 55 -5.63 3.10 2.40
CA GLY A 55 -4.27 3.15 1.90
C GLY A 55 -3.16 2.87 2.94
N ARG A 56 -3.47 2.22 4.06
CA ARG A 56 -2.47 1.72 5.02
C ARG A 56 -2.49 0.20 5.06
N PHE A 57 -1.78 -0.42 4.12
CA PHE A 57 -1.81 -1.85 3.85
C PHE A 57 -3.26 -2.37 3.82
N GLN A 58 -4.11 -1.62 3.13
CA GLN A 58 -5.53 -1.94 3.02
C GLN A 58 -5.69 -3.10 2.05
N MET A 59 -6.18 -4.22 2.55
CA MET A 59 -6.56 -5.36 1.73
C MET A 59 -8.00 -5.19 1.25
N VAL A 60 -8.17 -5.14 -0.07
CA VAL A 60 -9.50 -5.08 -0.69
C VAL A 60 -9.98 -6.52 -0.92
N PRO A 61 -11.16 -6.89 -0.41
CA PRO A 61 -11.72 -8.22 -0.65
C PRO A 61 -11.95 -8.47 -2.15
N GLY A 62 -11.60 -9.66 -2.61
CA GLY A 62 -11.77 -10.06 -4.01
C GLY A 62 -10.62 -10.92 -4.53
N THR A 63 -10.69 -11.26 -5.81
CA THR A 63 -9.65 -11.98 -6.55
C THR A 63 -9.39 -11.28 -7.89
N PRO A 64 -8.13 -11.03 -8.27
CA PRO A 64 -6.90 -11.26 -7.52
C PRO A 64 -6.83 -10.47 -6.20
N ALA A 65 -5.88 -10.82 -5.31
CA ALA A 65 -5.65 -10.07 -4.08
C ALA A 65 -5.20 -8.64 -4.39
N LEU A 66 -5.87 -7.62 -3.83
CA LEU A 66 -5.51 -6.22 -4.02
C LEU A 66 -5.08 -5.58 -2.70
N VAL A 67 -3.89 -4.97 -2.71
CA VAL A 67 -3.34 -4.21 -1.60
C VAL A 67 -3.20 -2.75 -2.00
N LEU A 68 -3.71 -1.84 -1.17
CA LEU A 68 -3.55 -0.39 -1.33
C LEU A 68 -2.66 0.15 -0.21
N ASP A 69 -1.55 0.81 -0.57
CA ASP A 69 -0.66 1.43 0.40
C ASP A 69 -0.09 2.77 -0.11
N VAL A 70 -0.14 3.80 0.70
CA VAL A 70 0.38 5.14 0.35
C VAL A 70 1.89 5.27 0.56
N ALA A 71 2.63 4.17 0.68
CA ALA A 71 4.08 4.17 0.82
C ALA A 71 4.74 4.96 -0.34
N HIS A 72 5.59 5.94 0.01
CA HIS A 72 6.15 6.90 -0.94
C HIS A 72 7.57 7.37 -0.57
N ASN A 73 8.22 6.70 0.37
CA ASN A 73 9.59 6.93 0.78
C ASN A 73 10.26 5.61 1.20
N PRO A 74 11.59 5.54 1.30
CA PRO A 74 12.30 4.28 1.57
C PRO A 74 11.85 3.56 2.85
N HIS A 75 11.52 4.31 3.91
CA HIS A 75 11.07 3.73 5.18
C HIS A 75 9.68 3.08 5.05
N SER A 76 8.71 3.80 4.45
CA SER A 76 7.36 3.27 4.27
C SER A 76 7.31 2.13 3.25
N VAL A 77 8.16 2.17 2.22
CA VAL A 77 8.28 1.08 1.24
C VAL A 77 8.92 -0.16 1.88
N ALA A 78 9.88 0.00 2.81
CA ALA A 78 10.41 -1.13 3.57
C ALA A 78 9.30 -1.85 4.35
N ALA A 79 8.47 -1.10 5.08
CA ALA A 79 7.32 -1.66 5.79
C ALA A 79 6.30 -2.32 4.86
N LEU A 80 6.02 -1.72 3.69
CA LEU A 80 5.18 -2.33 2.66
C LEU A 80 5.77 -3.65 2.18
N THR A 81 7.07 -3.70 1.88
CA THR A 81 7.78 -4.90 1.42
C THR A 81 7.67 -6.03 2.44
N GLU A 82 7.94 -5.74 3.73
CA GLU A 82 7.81 -6.72 4.82
C GLU A 82 6.38 -7.26 4.94
N ASN A 83 5.38 -6.39 4.81
CA ASN A 83 3.98 -6.79 4.88
C ASN A 83 3.56 -7.63 3.66
N LEU A 84 4.05 -7.30 2.45
CA LEU A 84 3.79 -8.08 1.23
C LEU A 84 4.45 -9.45 1.30
N ASP A 85 5.67 -9.53 1.84
CA ASP A 85 6.39 -10.80 2.04
C ASP A 85 5.66 -11.70 3.05
N ALA A 86 5.15 -11.11 4.14
CA ALA A 86 4.37 -11.81 5.17
C ALA A 86 3.02 -12.35 4.66
N MET A 87 2.52 -11.90 3.50
CA MET A 87 1.32 -12.49 2.88
C MET A 87 1.57 -13.89 2.31
N GLY A 88 2.82 -14.32 2.16
CA GLY A 88 3.20 -15.58 1.55
C GLY A 88 3.39 -15.49 0.04
N PHE A 89 3.44 -16.66 -0.60
CA PHE A 89 3.74 -16.78 -2.02
C PHE A 89 2.56 -16.41 -2.92
N TYR A 90 2.86 -15.61 -3.95
CA TYR A 90 1.98 -15.31 -5.07
C TYR A 90 2.73 -15.57 -6.39
N PRO A 91 2.12 -16.23 -7.39
CA PRO A 91 2.78 -16.55 -8.67
C PRO A 91 3.30 -15.33 -9.40
N CYS A 92 2.51 -14.23 -9.38
CA CYS A 92 2.88 -12.96 -9.96
C CYS A 92 2.40 -11.80 -9.08
N THR A 93 3.23 -10.78 -8.92
CA THR A 93 2.87 -9.53 -8.26
C THR A 93 2.89 -8.38 -9.27
N HIS A 94 1.74 -7.75 -9.44
CA HIS A 94 1.52 -6.61 -10.31
C HIS A 94 1.56 -5.32 -9.48
N ALA A 95 2.36 -4.33 -9.86
CA ALA A 95 2.45 -3.04 -9.19
C ALA A 95 1.82 -1.93 -10.02
N VAL A 96 0.81 -1.27 -9.49
CA VAL A 96 0.33 0.04 -9.98
C VAL A 96 1.10 1.12 -9.25
N PHE A 97 1.92 1.87 -9.99
CA PHE A 97 2.90 2.78 -9.42
C PHE A 97 2.82 4.18 -10.00
N GLY A 98 2.64 5.16 -9.13
CA GLY A 98 2.71 6.58 -9.44
C GLY A 98 3.41 7.33 -8.33
N ALA A 99 4.34 8.23 -8.65
CA ALA A 99 5.19 8.89 -7.67
C ALA A 99 5.34 10.39 -7.94
N MET A 100 5.73 11.12 -6.90
CA MET A 100 6.08 12.53 -6.99
C MET A 100 7.52 12.66 -7.50
N ALA A 101 7.79 13.68 -8.33
CA ALA A 101 9.10 13.89 -8.96
C ALA A 101 10.22 14.29 -7.97
N ASP A 102 9.84 14.81 -6.80
CA ASP A 102 10.77 15.22 -5.74
C ASP A 102 11.26 14.05 -4.87
N LYS A 103 10.84 12.83 -5.14
CA LYS A 103 11.20 11.65 -4.34
C LYS A 103 12.44 10.95 -4.90
N ASP A 104 13.32 10.53 -4.00
CA ASP A 104 14.40 9.61 -4.32
C ASP A 104 13.83 8.20 -4.48
N LEU A 105 13.59 7.80 -5.73
CA LEU A 105 12.95 6.54 -6.06
C LEU A 105 13.92 5.35 -6.04
N GLY A 106 15.23 5.58 -6.22
CA GLY A 106 16.24 4.51 -6.27
C GLY A 106 16.18 3.56 -5.07
N PRO A 107 16.36 4.05 -3.83
CA PRO A 107 16.31 3.21 -2.62
C PRO A 107 14.95 2.56 -2.37
N MET A 108 13.86 3.16 -2.87
CA MET A 108 12.52 2.55 -2.80
C MET A 108 12.42 1.34 -3.74
N LEU A 109 12.89 1.51 -4.99
CA LEU A 109 12.84 0.47 -6.00
C LEU A 109 13.74 -0.71 -5.64
N GLU A 110 14.96 -0.46 -5.12
CA GLU A 110 15.85 -1.53 -4.65
C GLU A 110 15.19 -2.47 -3.64
N ARG A 111 14.34 -1.93 -2.76
CA ARG A 111 13.67 -2.71 -1.73
C ARG A 111 12.51 -3.54 -2.24
N ILE A 112 11.66 -2.95 -3.07
CA ILE A 112 10.38 -3.59 -3.45
C ILE A 112 10.47 -4.38 -4.76
N ALA A 113 11.39 -4.02 -5.65
CA ALA A 113 11.52 -4.66 -6.96
C ALA A 113 11.68 -6.18 -6.94
N PRO A 114 12.35 -6.80 -5.94
CA PRO A 114 12.41 -8.26 -5.86
C PRO A 114 11.04 -8.95 -5.72
N LEU A 115 10.03 -8.23 -5.22
CA LEU A 115 8.66 -8.75 -5.06
C LEU A 115 7.74 -8.41 -6.24
N ILE A 116 8.18 -7.61 -7.21
CA ILE A 116 7.34 -7.12 -8.31
C ILE A 116 7.74 -7.77 -9.63
N ASP A 117 6.78 -8.37 -10.30
CA ASP A 117 6.97 -9.02 -11.60
C ASP A 117 6.56 -8.11 -12.76
N ARG A 118 5.52 -7.27 -12.57
CA ARG A 118 4.99 -6.38 -13.61
C ARG A 118 4.66 -5.00 -13.06
N TRP A 119 5.05 -3.95 -13.80
CA TRP A 119 4.84 -2.56 -13.44
C TRP A 119 3.84 -1.89 -14.37
N TYR A 120 2.81 -1.29 -13.80
CA TYR A 120 1.80 -0.46 -14.46
C TYR A 120 1.98 0.97 -13.95
N VAL A 121 2.74 1.77 -14.69
CA VAL A 121 3.08 3.13 -14.27
C VAL A 121 2.00 4.12 -14.69
N THR A 122 1.75 5.13 -13.87
CA THR A 122 0.65 6.05 -14.08
C THR A 122 1.03 7.51 -13.87
N ASP A 123 0.43 8.40 -14.65
CA ASP A 123 0.38 9.82 -14.37
C ASP A 123 -0.45 10.08 -13.11
N LEU A 124 -0.17 11.20 -12.46
CA LEU A 124 -0.96 11.71 -11.34
C LEU A 124 -1.44 13.12 -11.68
N PRO A 125 -2.58 13.59 -11.13
CA PRO A 125 -3.20 14.87 -11.47
C PRO A 125 -2.51 16.07 -10.82
N LEU A 126 -1.18 16.12 -10.85
CA LEU A 126 -0.35 17.15 -10.24
C LEU A 126 0.85 17.47 -11.14
N GLU A 127 1.16 18.74 -11.32
CA GLU A 127 2.32 19.19 -12.12
C GLU A 127 3.66 18.67 -11.57
N ARG A 128 3.78 18.55 -10.23
CA ARG A 128 4.98 18.06 -9.57
C ARG A 128 5.07 16.52 -9.50
N ALA A 129 4.17 15.80 -10.12
CA ALA A 129 4.25 14.34 -10.22
C ALA A 129 5.16 13.92 -11.37
N SER A 130 5.84 12.79 -11.20
CA SER A 130 6.53 12.13 -12.30
C SER A 130 5.53 11.67 -13.35
N LYS A 131 5.86 11.86 -14.61
CA LYS A 131 5.06 11.31 -15.70
C LYS A 131 5.29 9.81 -15.82
N ALA A 132 4.27 9.08 -16.25
CA ALA A 132 4.34 7.63 -16.46
C ALA A 132 5.52 7.23 -17.38
N GLU A 133 5.80 8.04 -18.41
CA GLU A 133 6.93 7.83 -19.30
C GLU A 133 8.28 7.92 -18.58
N ALA A 134 8.44 8.94 -17.71
CA ALA A 134 9.67 9.11 -16.92
C ALA A 134 9.83 7.97 -15.89
N LEU A 135 8.74 7.52 -15.27
CA LEU A 135 8.76 6.36 -14.37
C LEU A 135 9.13 5.07 -15.10
N ALA A 136 8.58 4.84 -16.29
CA ALA A 136 8.94 3.69 -17.12
C ALA A 136 10.42 3.69 -17.48
N THR A 137 10.94 4.83 -17.93
CA THR A 137 12.38 4.99 -18.27
C THR A 137 13.26 4.71 -17.06
N LEU A 138 12.88 5.22 -15.87
CA LEU A 138 13.60 4.96 -14.63
C LEU A 138 13.60 3.47 -14.27
N LEU A 139 12.45 2.81 -14.37
CA LEU A 139 12.31 1.38 -14.08
C LEU A 139 13.14 0.52 -15.05
N ASP A 140 13.13 0.85 -16.32
CA ASP A 140 13.89 0.12 -17.36
C ASP A 140 15.41 0.32 -17.21
N ALA A 141 15.83 1.47 -16.69
CA ALA A 141 17.24 1.75 -16.43
C ALA A 141 17.76 1.19 -15.10
N HIS A 142 16.89 0.88 -14.15
CA HIS A 142 17.30 0.47 -12.81
C HIS A 142 17.51 -1.06 -12.70
N PRO A 143 18.71 -1.53 -12.25
CA PRO A 143 19.05 -2.96 -12.27
C PRO A 143 18.11 -3.87 -11.47
N ALA A 144 17.52 -3.35 -10.37
CA ALA A 144 16.62 -4.12 -9.54
C ALA A 144 15.25 -4.34 -10.22
N THR A 145 14.79 -3.41 -11.06
CA THR A 145 13.49 -3.47 -11.72
C THR A 145 13.55 -4.06 -13.13
N ALA A 146 14.70 -3.97 -13.78
CA ALA A 146 14.96 -4.55 -15.09
C ALA A 146 16.18 -5.50 -15.05
N PRO A 147 16.08 -6.64 -14.35
CA PRO A 147 17.20 -7.57 -14.22
C PRO A 147 17.63 -8.08 -15.60
N LYS A 148 18.94 -8.07 -15.85
CA LYS A 148 19.54 -8.43 -17.16
C LYS A 148 19.05 -7.55 -18.32
N GLY A 149 18.58 -6.31 -18.05
CA GLY A 149 18.05 -5.40 -19.06
C GLY A 149 16.68 -5.78 -19.64
N VAL A 150 15.95 -6.71 -18.98
CA VAL A 150 14.60 -7.09 -19.40
C VAL A 150 13.60 -6.19 -18.70
N SER A 151 12.87 -5.38 -19.48
CA SER A 151 11.78 -4.54 -18.95
C SER A 151 10.68 -5.37 -18.31
N ARG A 152 10.21 -4.93 -17.14
CA ARG A 152 9.02 -5.43 -16.47
C ARG A 152 7.85 -4.43 -16.54
N VAL A 153 8.01 -3.34 -17.29
CA VAL A 153 6.96 -2.33 -17.48
C VAL A 153 5.89 -2.89 -18.42
N ALA A 154 4.70 -3.17 -17.89
CA ALA A 154 3.57 -3.70 -18.63
C ALA A 154 2.78 -2.61 -19.38
N GLY A 155 2.86 -1.36 -18.92
CA GLY A 155 2.21 -0.24 -19.59
C GLY A 155 2.33 1.09 -18.86
N ARG A 156 1.93 2.15 -19.56
CA ARG A 156 1.90 3.55 -19.11
C ARG A 156 0.48 4.07 -19.23
N TYR A 157 -0.03 4.71 -18.18
CA TYR A 157 -1.45 5.07 -18.07
C TYR A 157 -1.63 6.52 -17.65
N ALA A 158 -2.70 7.13 -18.12
CA ALA A 158 -3.02 8.53 -17.87
C ALA A 158 -3.52 8.78 -16.43
N ASN A 159 -4.03 7.75 -15.76
CA ASN A 159 -4.50 7.84 -14.39
C ASN A 159 -4.42 6.48 -13.65
N PRO A 160 -4.43 6.49 -12.30
CA PRO A 160 -4.31 5.27 -11.49
C PRO A 160 -5.40 4.23 -11.71
N MET A 161 -6.62 4.65 -12.04
CA MET A 161 -7.73 3.73 -12.26
C MET A 161 -7.55 2.95 -13.58
N GLU A 162 -7.06 3.60 -14.64
CA GLU A 162 -6.72 2.90 -15.89
C GLU A 162 -5.60 1.89 -15.69
N ALA A 163 -4.55 2.28 -14.94
CA ALA A 163 -3.46 1.39 -14.58
C ALA A 163 -3.95 0.17 -13.78
N LEU A 164 -4.84 0.39 -12.80
CA LEU A 164 -5.44 -0.71 -12.03
C LEU A 164 -6.29 -1.64 -12.91
N ARG A 165 -7.12 -1.09 -13.79
CA ARG A 165 -7.94 -1.91 -14.73
C ARG A 165 -7.06 -2.77 -15.62
N ALA A 166 -5.97 -2.22 -16.12
CA ALA A 166 -5.00 -2.97 -16.92
C ALA A 166 -4.28 -4.06 -16.10
N ALA A 167 -3.90 -3.76 -14.86
CA ALA A 167 -3.30 -4.73 -13.95
C ALA A 167 -4.28 -5.89 -13.65
N VAL A 168 -5.54 -5.60 -13.37
CA VAL A 168 -6.60 -6.61 -13.15
C VAL A 168 -6.82 -7.44 -14.41
N ALA A 169 -6.82 -6.82 -15.59
CA ALA A 169 -6.99 -7.54 -16.86
C ALA A 169 -5.81 -8.47 -17.19
N GLY A 170 -4.61 -8.14 -16.71
CA GLY A 170 -3.38 -8.91 -16.92
C GLY A 170 -3.03 -9.90 -15.81
N ALA A 171 -3.80 -9.93 -14.72
CA ALA A 171 -3.56 -10.77 -13.56
C ALA A 171 -4.44 -12.04 -13.59
N ASP A 172 -3.88 -13.14 -13.12
CA ASP A 172 -4.63 -14.36 -12.81
C ASP A 172 -5.30 -14.26 -11.41
N PRO A 173 -6.35 -15.04 -11.14
CA PRO A 173 -7.04 -15.00 -9.84
C PRO A 173 -6.15 -15.27 -8.63
N THR A 174 -5.05 -15.99 -8.81
CA THR A 174 -4.06 -16.32 -7.76
C THR A 174 -2.95 -15.29 -7.59
N ASP A 175 -2.92 -14.29 -8.45
CA ASP A 175 -1.92 -13.22 -8.40
C ASP A 175 -2.25 -12.18 -7.32
N ARG A 176 -1.29 -11.26 -7.13
CA ARG A 176 -1.43 -10.13 -6.23
C ARG A 176 -1.22 -8.82 -6.99
N ILE A 177 -2.06 -7.83 -6.71
CA ILE A 177 -1.90 -6.47 -7.19
C ILE A 177 -1.58 -5.58 -5.99
N VAL A 178 -0.56 -4.72 -6.11
CA VAL A 178 -0.24 -3.68 -5.13
C VAL A 178 -0.31 -2.31 -5.77
N VAL A 179 -1.04 -1.38 -5.16
CA VAL A 179 -1.13 0.03 -5.58
C VAL A 179 -0.37 0.87 -4.58
N PHE A 180 0.69 1.58 -5.02
CA PHE A 180 1.51 2.36 -4.11
C PHE A 180 2.27 3.51 -4.79
N GLY A 181 3.08 4.25 -4.01
CA GLY A 181 4.01 5.29 -4.45
C GLY A 181 3.56 6.71 -4.15
N SER A 182 2.26 6.94 -3.92
CA SER A 182 1.73 8.25 -3.54
C SER A 182 0.32 8.12 -2.94
N PHE A 183 -0.07 9.10 -2.11
CA PHE A 183 -1.47 9.31 -1.73
C PHE A 183 -2.38 9.50 -2.95
N TYR A 184 -1.88 10.15 -4.00
CA TYR A 184 -2.64 10.40 -5.25
C TYR A 184 -2.79 9.13 -6.09
N THR A 185 -1.86 8.20 -6.02
CA THR A 185 -1.99 6.90 -6.69
C THR A 185 -3.14 6.11 -6.06
N VAL A 186 -3.12 5.98 -4.73
CA VAL A 186 -4.17 5.27 -3.99
C VAL A 186 -5.50 6.04 -4.05
N GLY A 187 -5.48 7.36 -3.88
CA GLY A 187 -6.67 8.20 -3.96
C GLY A 187 -7.35 8.14 -5.33
N GLY A 188 -6.57 8.09 -6.41
CA GLY A 188 -7.11 7.94 -7.77
C GLY A 188 -7.81 6.59 -8.00
N VAL A 189 -7.35 5.53 -7.32
CA VAL A 189 -8.01 4.21 -7.33
C VAL A 189 -9.27 4.20 -6.46
N LEU A 190 -9.30 4.98 -5.38
CA LEU A 190 -10.42 5.05 -4.44
C LEU A 190 -11.45 6.13 -4.78
N GLN A 191 -11.26 6.91 -5.87
CA GLN A 191 -12.07 8.08 -6.20
C GLN A 191 -13.56 7.74 -6.32
N ASP A 192 -13.89 6.59 -6.87
CA ASP A 192 -15.27 6.09 -7.04
C ASP A 192 -15.65 5.04 -5.98
N GLY A 193 -14.93 5.02 -4.85
CA GLY A 193 -15.07 4.05 -3.78
C GLY A 193 -14.07 2.90 -3.87
N VAL A 194 -14.22 1.93 -2.96
CA VAL A 194 -13.33 0.76 -2.92
C VAL A 194 -13.61 -0.15 -4.12
N PRO A 195 -12.60 -0.47 -4.95
CA PRO A 195 -12.78 -1.34 -6.11
C PRO A 195 -13.32 -2.71 -5.71
N ARG A 196 -14.22 -3.27 -6.52
CA ARG A 196 -14.71 -4.64 -6.36
C ARG A 196 -14.05 -5.52 -7.41
N LEU A 197 -13.19 -6.43 -6.96
CA LEU A 197 -12.56 -7.40 -7.85
C LEU A 197 -13.34 -8.71 -7.80
N SER A 198 -13.79 -9.17 -8.96
CA SER A 198 -14.34 -10.51 -9.11
C SER A 198 -13.47 -11.25 -10.13
N ALA A 199 -13.07 -12.48 -9.83
CA ALA A 199 -12.42 -13.33 -10.80
C ALA A 199 -13.28 -13.35 -12.07
N LYS A 200 -12.65 -13.17 -13.24
CA LYS A 200 -13.32 -13.49 -14.50
C LYS A 200 -13.77 -14.96 -14.38
N HIS A 201 -15.05 -15.20 -14.56
CA HIS A 201 -15.61 -16.54 -14.49
C HIS A 201 -14.76 -17.48 -15.34
N VAL A 202 -14.16 -18.47 -14.68
CA VAL A 202 -13.73 -19.68 -15.37
C VAL A 202 -15.03 -20.38 -15.73
N SER A 203 -15.48 -20.19 -16.96
CA SER A 203 -16.56 -20.99 -17.54
C SER A 203 -16.02 -22.36 -17.94
#